data_b632848caa660c9ec192d1aecbd658b6
#
_entry.id   b632848caa660c9ec192d1aecbd658b6
#
_cell.length_a   1.000
_cell.length_b   1.000
_cell.length_c   1.000
_cell.angle_alpha   90.00
_cell.angle_beta   90.00
_cell.angle_gamma   90.00
#
_symmetry.space_group_name_H-M   'P 1'
#
loop_
_entity.id
_entity.type
_entity.pdbx_description
1 polymer ?
#
loop_
_entity_poly.entity_id
_entity_poly.type
_entity_poly.pdbx_seq_one_letter_code
_entity_poly.pdbx_strand_id
1 'polypeptide(L)'
;RGEIPSPDWSESWSVNRVDEDAWHQLRGRLRSSYEAVVEAVSRQQEWSDYGLRAGTLAIVSHGAYHLGAIRALHKLLREGSQQGDRDAE
;
A
#
# COMPACT_ATOMS: atom_id res chain seq x y z
N ARG A 1 26.48 4.54 -13.71
CA ARG A 1 25.04 4.52 -13.44
C ARG A 1 24.64 3.17 -12.86
N GLY A 2 24.05 3.18 -11.71
CA GLY A 2 23.59 1.95 -11.08
C GLY A 2 22.31 1.42 -11.71
N GLU A 3 22.17 0.12 -11.71
CA GLU A 3 20.91 -0.51 -12.09
C GLU A 3 19.92 -0.36 -10.94
N ILE A 4 18.65 -0.25 -11.30
CA ILE A 4 17.58 -0.30 -10.30
C ILE A 4 17.46 -1.75 -9.86
N PRO A 5 17.68 -2.07 -8.57
CA PRO A 5 17.56 -3.45 -8.13
C PRO A 5 16.14 -3.96 -8.33
N SER A 6 16.02 -5.21 -8.73
CA SER A 6 14.72 -5.86 -8.82
C SER A 6 14.20 -6.09 -7.41
N PRO A 7 12.93 -5.77 -7.13
CA PRO A 7 12.39 -6.04 -5.80
C PRO A 7 12.28 -7.54 -5.55
N ASP A 8 12.56 -7.93 -4.32
CA ASP A 8 12.35 -9.31 -3.89
C ASP A 8 10.89 -9.46 -3.40
N TRP A 9 10.06 -9.91 -4.30
CA TRP A 9 8.64 -10.07 -4.02
C TRP A 9 8.35 -11.17 -2.98
N SER A 10 9.29 -12.11 -2.78
CA SER A 10 9.10 -13.16 -1.79
C SER A 10 9.06 -12.60 -0.38
N GLU A 11 9.80 -11.52 -0.11
CA GLU A 11 9.80 -10.85 1.19
C GLU A 11 8.43 -10.28 1.55
N SER A 12 7.66 -9.85 0.55
CA SER A 12 6.32 -9.32 0.76
C SER A 12 5.37 -10.31 1.41
N TRP A 13 5.66 -11.60 1.26
CA TRP A 13 4.81 -12.68 1.78
C TRP A 13 5.36 -13.30 3.05
N SER A 14 6.50 -12.84 3.55
CA SER A 14 7.15 -13.39 4.74
C SER A 14 6.45 -12.98 6.03
N VAL A 15 5.79 -11.82 6.03
CA VAL A 15 5.05 -11.31 7.19
C VAL A 15 3.57 -11.59 6.99
N ASN A 16 3.02 -12.45 7.82
CA ASN A 16 1.61 -12.82 7.76
C ASN A 16 0.85 -12.58 9.07
N ARG A 17 1.53 -12.05 10.07
CA ARG A 17 0.95 -11.73 11.36
C ARG A 17 1.75 -10.58 11.99
N VAL A 18 1.04 -9.59 12.56
CA VAL A 18 1.68 -8.45 13.24
C VAL A 18 0.96 -8.21 14.56
N ASP A 19 1.72 -7.84 15.57
CA ASP A 19 1.16 -7.36 16.82
C ASP A 19 0.83 -5.87 16.73
N GLU A 20 0.31 -5.30 17.81
CA GLU A 20 -0.10 -3.89 17.87
C GLU A 20 1.06 -2.95 17.53
N ASP A 21 2.23 -3.18 18.14
CA ASP A 21 3.40 -2.32 17.92
C ASP A 21 3.89 -2.41 16.48
N ALA A 22 3.98 -3.61 15.93
CA ALA A 22 4.38 -3.82 14.54
C ALA A 22 3.39 -3.16 13.58
N TRP A 23 2.10 -3.20 13.90
CA TRP A 23 1.06 -2.55 13.11
C TRP A 23 1.22 -1.03 13.11
N HIS A 24 1.46 -0.43 14.29
CA HIS A 24 1.72 1.00 14.39
C HIS A 24 2.95 1.43 13.61
N GLN A 25 4.03 0.64 13.70
CA GLN A 25 5.25 0.91 12.95
C GLN A 25 5.02 0.84 11.43
N LEU A 26 4.28 -0.15 10.99
CA LEU A 26 3.93 -0.32 9.57
C LEU A 26 3.14 0.89 9.07
N ARG A 27 2.14 1.32 9.81
CA ARG A 27 1.35 2.49 9.46
C ARG A 27 2.20 3.76 9.42
N GLY A 28 3.13 3.91 10.36
CA GLY A 28 4.05 5.04 10.39
C GLY A 28 4.95 5.08 9.17
N ARG A 29 5.51 3.93 8.79
CA ARG A 29 6.34 3.82 7.59
C ARG A 29 5.55 4.11 6.32
N LEU A 30 4.32 3.64 6.25
CA LEU A 30 3.45 3.91 5.11
C LEU A 30 3.18 5.41 4.98
N ARG A 31 2.88 6.07 6.09
CA ARG A 31 2.64 7.51 6.10
C ARG A 31 3.87 8.29 5.66
N SER A 32 5.04 7.93 6.19
CA SER A 32 6.29 8.59 5.82
C SER A 32 6.60 8.41 4.34
N SER A 33 6.39 7.22 3.80
CA SER A 33 6.57 6.95 2.37
C SER A 33 5.61 7.76 1.52
N TYR A 34 4.35 7.86 1.94
CA TYR A 34 3.34 8.66 1.26
C TYR A 34 3.74 10.15 1.23
N GLU A 35 4.15 10.68 2.37
CA GLU A 35 4.57 12.09 2.45
C GLU A 35 5.78 12.37 1.57
N ALA A 36 6.74 11.44 1.51
CA ALA A 36 7.91 11.55 0.64
C ALA A 36 7.52 11.59 -0.84
N VAL A 37 6.57 10.75 -1.25
CA VAL A 37 6.08 10.73 -2.64
C VAL A 37 5.36 12.05 -2.96
N VAL A 38 4.48 12.50 -2.08
CA VAL A 38 3.74 13.77 -2.27
C VAL A 38 4.72 14.93 -2.40
N GLU A 39 5.74 14.97 -1.56
CA GLU A 39 6.74 16.03 -1.61
C GLU A 39 7.53 15.98 -2.91
N ALA A 40 7.98 14.80 -3.31
CA ALA A 40 8.74 14.63 -4.55
C ALA A 40 7.92 15.06 -5.77
N VAL A 41 6.65 14.66 -5.84
CA VAL A 41 5.75 15.04 -6.93
C VAL A 41 5.50 16.55 -6.92
N SER A 42 5.30 17.15 -5.74
CA SER A 42 5.04 18.58 -5.59
C SER A 42 6.22 19.44 -6.03
N ARG A 43 7.44 18.94 -5.87
CA ARG A 43 8.65 19.65 -6.28
C ARG A 43 8.97 19.49 -7.75
N GLN A 44 8.38 18.50 -8.41
CA GLN A 44 8.67 18.23 -9.81
C GLN A 44 8.09 19.33 -10.68
N GLN A 45 8.95 20.03 -11.40
CA GLN A 45 8.55 21.15 -12.25
C GLN A 45 8.51 20.76 -13.73
N GLU A 46 9.29 19.75 -14.09
CA GLU A 46 9.42 19.32 -15.48
C GLU A 46 8.76 17.96 -15.66
N TRP A 47 7.72 17.90 -16.44
CA TRP A 47 6.92 16.71 -16.67
C TRP A 47 6.97 16.19 -18.11
N SER A 48 7.95 16.67 -18.90
CA SER A 48 8.07 16.24 -20.30
C SER A 48 8.59 14.82 -20.46
N ASP A 49 9.27 14.28 -19.43
CA ASP A 49 9.77 12.92 -19.46
C ASP A 49 8.62 11.92 -19.36
N TYR A 50 8.47 11.06 -20.37
CA TYR A 50 7.42 10.06 -20.40
C TYR A 50 7.53 9.07 -19.24
N GLY A 51 8.75 8.61 -18.95
CA GLY A 51 8.97 7.66 -17.86
C GLY A 51 8.56 8.21 -16.51
N LEU A 52 8.84 9.49 -16.27
CA LEU A 52 8.45 10.15 -15.03
C LEU A 52 6.94 10.24 -14.89
N ARG A 53 6.24 10.64 -15.97
CA ARG A 53 4.78 10.71 -15.96
C ARG A 53 4.16 9.32 -15.78
N ALA A 54 4.62 8.35 -16.56
CA ALA A 54 4.11 6.98 -16.49
C ALA A 54 4.36 6.36 -15.12
N GLY A 55 5.54 6.57 -14.55
CA GLY A 55 5.88 6.08 -13.22
C GLY A 55 5.00 6.67 -12.13
N THR A 56 4.75 7.97 -12.20
CA THR A 56 3.87 8.65 -11.23
C THR A 56 2.44 8.12 -11.30
N LEU A 57 1.90 7.97 -12.51
CA LEU A 57 0.57 7.42 -12.71
C LEU A 57 0.50 5.95 -12.25
N ALA A 58 1.56 5.19 -12.47
CA ALA A 58 1.63 3.80 -12.02
C ALA A 58 1.56 3.69 -10.50
N ILE A 59 2.24 4.58 -9.77
CA ILE A 59 2.19 4.63 -8.31
C ILE A 59 0.75 4.86 -7.83
N VAL A 60 0.06 5.82 -8.42
CA VAL A 60 -1.33 6.15 -8.05
C VAL A 60 -2.26 4.97 -8.34
N SER A 61 -2.16 4.40 -9.53
CA SER A 61 -3.00 3.27 -9.95
C SER A 61 -2.78 2.04 -9.08
N HIS A 62 -1.51 1.73 -8.78
CA HIS A 62 -1.14 0.60 -7.95
C HIS A 62 -1.67 0.77 -6.52
N GLY A 63 -1.51 1.97 -5.96
CA GLY A 63 -2.04 2.29 -4.63
C GLY A 63 -3.55 2.19 -4.57
N ALA A 64 -4.26 2.68 -5.59
CA ALA A 64 -5.71 2.59 -5.67
C ALA A 64 -6.17 1.13 -5.73
N TYR A 65 -5.48 0.29 -6.50
CA TYR A 65 -5.76 -1.13 -6.58
C TYR A 65 -5.65 -1.80 -5.21
N HIS A 66 -4.55 -1.57 -4.50
CA HIS A 66 -4.36 -2.17 -3.17
C HIS A 66 -5.37 -1.65 -2.16
N LEU A 67 -5.70 -0.37 -2.21
CA LEU A 67 -6.72 0.20 -1.31
C LEU A 67 -8.07 -0.47 -1.52
N GLY A 68 -8.45 -0.68 -2.79
CA GLY A 68 -9.69 -1.38 -3.11
C GLY A 68 -9.70 -2.81 -2.60
N ALA A 69 -8.58 -3.54 -2.76
CA ALA A 69 -8.44 -4.90 -2.26
C ALA A 69 -8.54 -4.96 -0.73
N ILE A 70 -7.86 -4.04 -0.04
CA ILE A 70 -7.89 -3.97 1.43
C ILE A 70 -9.31 -3.69 1.92
N ARG A 71 -10.01 -2.75 1.29
CA ARG A 71 -11.39 -2.43 1.65
C ARG A 71 -12.32 -3.63 1.46
N ALA A 72 -12.16 -4.35 0.36
CA ALA A 72 -12.96 -5.54 0.08
C ALA A 72 -12.72 -6.63 1.12
N LEU A 73 -11.46 -6.89 1.48
CA LEU A 73 -11.12 -7.87 2.51
C LEU A 73 -11.66 -7.45 3.87
N HIS A 74 -11.54 -6.19 4.23
CA HIS A 74 -12.06 -5.67 5.48
C HIS A 74 -13.57 -5.84 5.57
N LYS A 75 -14.28 -5.57 4.49
CA LYS A 75 -15.73 -5.76 4.43
C LYS A 75 -16.11 -7.22 4.62
N LEU A 76 -15.43 -8.13 3.94
CA LEU A 76 -15.68 -9.56 4.05
C LEU A 76 -15.45 -10.07 5.48
N LEU A 77 -14.39 -9.62 6.12
CA LEU A 77 -14.07 -10.00 7.50
C LEU A 77 -15.13 -9.49 8.48
N ARG A 78 -15.61 -8.27 8.28
CA ARG A 78 -16.70 -7.70 9.11
C ARG A 78 -17.99 -8.48 8.95
N GLU A 79 -18.37 -8.80 7.72
CA GLU A 79 -19.58 -9.58 7.44
C GLU A 79 -19.46 -10.99 8.02
N GLY A 80 -18.30 -11.62 7.92
CA GLY A 80 -18.04 -12.93 8.52
C GLY A 80 -18.18 -12.91 10.04
N SER A 81 -17.66 -11.89 10.70
CA SER A 81 -17.80 -11.72 12.16
C SER A 81 -19.26 -11.54 12.58
N GLN A 82 -20.01 -10.72 11.83
CA GLN A 82 -21.43 -10.49 12.10
C GLN A 82 -22.25 -11.78 11.92
N GLN A 83 -21.92 -12.56 10.90
CA GLN A 83 -22.58 -13.84 10.67
C GLN A 83 -22.29 -14.84 11.78
N GLY A 84 -21.04 -14.89 12.25
CA GLY A 84 -20.66 -15.74 13.38
C GLY A 84 -21.43 -15.41 14.65
N ASP A 85 -21.62 -14.13 14.94
CA ASP A 85 -22.40 -13.66 16.09
C ASP A 85 -23.88 -14.09 15.98
N ARG A 86 -24.46 -14.01 14.78
CA ARG A 86 -25.84 -14.45 14.55
C ARG A 86 -25.98 -15.95 14.75
N ASP A 87 -25.03 -16.70 14.26
CA ASP A 87 -25.06 -18.17 14.37
C ASP A 87 -24.82 -18.64 15.81
N ALA A 88 -24.16 -17.84 16.63
CA ALA A 88 -23.91 -18.12 18.05
C ALA A 88 -25.16 -17.92 18.94
N GLU A 89 -26.12 -17.13 18.49
CA GLU A 89 -27.40 -16.94 19.17
C GLU A 89 -28.33 -18.14 18.90
#